data_ae3efba46c754d58bdc376f70ee667d8
#
_entry.id   ae3efba46c754d58bdc376f70ee667d8
#
_cell.length_a   1.000
_cell.length_b   1.000
_cell.length_c   1.000
_cell.angle_alpha   90.00
_cell.angle_beta   90.00
_cell.angle_gamma   90.00
#
_symmetry.space_group_name_H-M   'P 1'
#
loop_
_entity.id
_entity.type
_entity.pdbx_description
1 polymer ?
#
loop_
_entity_poly.entity_id
_entity_poly.type
_entity_poly.pdbx_seq_one_letter_code
_entity_poly.pdbx_strand_id
1 'polypeptide(L)'
;MGYARILKDQSGRPSGYRECDGEVCWMPQRQSYEREYRLVKIEPATMEVLNHDFIKDGERVYRQGKLLRGVSPAGFRVINAIYTGGPGGIWSIYGDAGICHPESFVALDDGGVPEGAVFPQSYGRDEEFVYFFTGSTDTGRALRIRACKKPASFQVLCWQYARDSSHIYYQGAVVKKADAESFAVLGGGYARDKTHLFLGDRLLEESPEGFVPPAVGT
;
A
#
# COMPACT_ATOMS: atom_id res chain seq x y z
N MET A 1 0.16 12.84 37.07
CA MET A 1 0.07 12.46 35.65
C MET A 1 -0.69 11.15 35.57
N GLY A 2 -1.90 11.18 35.01
CA GLY A 2 -2.71 9.99 34.85
C GLY A 2 -2.04 9.05 33.81
N TYR A 3 -2.23 7.74 33.97
CA TYR A 3 -1.73 6.76 33.00
C TYR A 3 -2.43 6.96 31.66
N ALA A 4 -1.65 7.21 30.61
CA ALA A 4 -2.18 7.33 29.27
C ALA A 4 -2.68 5.97 28.78
N ARG A 5 -3.97 5.84 28.47
CA ARG A 5 -4.55 4.64 27.89
C ARG A 5 -4.23 4.57 26.38
N ILE A 6 -3.50 3.54 25.95
CA ILE A 6 -3.26 3.31 24.53
C ILE A 6 -4.58 2.94 23.85
N LEU A 7 -4.93 3.66 22.80
CA LEU A 7 -6.09 3.33 21.98
C LEU A 7 -5.71 2.23 20.98
N LYS A 8 -6.65 1.32 20.71
CA LYS A 8 -6.48 0.19 19.82
C LYS A 8 -7.37 0.34 18.60
N ASP A 9 -6.93 -0.20 17.47
CA ASP A 9 -7.74 -0.30 16.27
C ASP A 9 -8.83 -1.38 16.41
N GLN A 10 -9.69 -1.53 15.41
CA GLN A 10 -10.77 -2.52 15.40
C GLN A 10 -10.28 -3.98 15.49
N SER A 11 -9.03 -4.25 15.12
CA SER A 11 -8.40 -5.57 15.25
C SER A 11 -7.72 -5.79 16.62
N GLY A 12 -7.81 -4.81 17.52
CA GLY A 12 -7.20 -4.84 18.86
C GLY A 12 -5.72 -4.50 18.90
N ARG A 13 -5.12 -4.07 17.78
CA ARG A 13 -3.70 -3.68 17.71
C ARG A 13 -3.50 -2.29 18.30
N PRO A 14 -2.41 -2.06 19.06
CA PRO A 14 -2.09 -0.74 19.61
C PRO A 14 -1.87 0.28 18.48
N SER A 15 -2.40 1.48 18.67
CA SER A 15 -2.15 2.62 17.78
C SER A 15 -1.12 3.57 18.38
N GLY A 16 -0.74 4.61 17.60
CA GLY A 16 0.03 5.74 18.12
C GLY A 16 -0.80 6.73 18.95
N TYR A 17 -2.12 6.51 19.06
CA TYR A 17 -3.02 7.38 19.79
C TYR A 17 -3.22 6.92 21.24
N ARG A 18 -3.37 7.90 22.13
CA ARG A 18 -3.57 7.69 23.56
C ARG A 18 -4.62 8.64 24.09
N GLU A 19 -5.33 8.19 25.10
CA GLU A 19 -6.23 9.02 25.90
C GLU A 19 -5.52 9.41 27.20
N CYS A 20 -5.44 10.71 27.45
CA CYS A 20 -4.82 11.32 28.62
C CYS A 20 -5.80 12.36 29.18
N ASP A 21 -6.31 12.17 30.39
CA ASP A 21 -7.19 13.12 31.09
C ASP A 21 -8.41 13.58 30.24
N GLY A 22 -9.02 12.65 29.48
CA GLY A 22 -10.17 12.93 28.61
C GLY A 22 -9.83 13.56 27.26
N GLU A 23 -8.55 13.81 26.96
CA GLU A 23 -8.07 14.29 25.67
C GLU A 23 -7.37 13.17 24.90
N VAL A 24 -7.49 13.18 23.58
CA VAL A 24 -6.77 12.25 22.69
C VAL A 24 -5.54 12.92 22.12
N CYS A 25 -4.40 12.26 22.24
CA CYS A 25 -3.13 12.71 21.68
C CYS A 25 -2.44 11.58 20.90
N TRP A 26 -1.68 11.93 19.88
CA TRP A 26 -0.83 11.01 19.15
C TRP A 26 0.60 11.08 19.69
N MET A 27 1.22 9.91 19.91
CA MET A 27 2.59 9.80 20.41
C MET A 27 3.43 8.93 19.47
N PRO A 28 4.53 9.44 18.90
CA PRO A 28 5.45 8.65 18.11
C PRO A 28 6.07 7.52 18.93
N GLN A 29 6.26 6.34 18.32
CA GLN A 29 6.83 5.17 18.99
C GLN A 29 8.32 5.31 19.34
N ARG A 30 9.04 6.23 18.73
CA ARG A 30 10.46 6.48 19.01
C ARG A 30 10.60 7.51 20.12
N GLN A 31 11.56 7.29 21.00
CA GLN A 31 12.02 8.22 22.06
C GLN A 31 12.69 9.48 21.47
N SER A 32 12.14 10.05 20.42
CA SER A 32 12.56 11.37 19.97
C SER A 32 11.79 12.40 20.78
N TYR A 33 12.44 13.51 21.11
CA TYR A 33 11.89 14.69 21.79
C TYR A 33 10.81 15.40 20.94
N GLU A 34 10.06 14.63 20.11
CA GLU A 34 8.98 15.15 19.28
C GLU A 34 7.76 15.45 20.17
N ARG A 35 7.21 16.63 19.94
CA ARG A 35 6.05 17.14 20.67
C ARG A 35 4.86 16.21 20.51
N GLU A 36 4.17 15.91 21.63
CA GLU A 36 2.84 15.32 21.57
C GLU A 36 1.95 16.17 20.71
N TYR A 37 1.25 15.56 19.76
CA TYR A 37 0.22 16.24 18.97
C TYR A 37 -1.12 16.00 19.62
N ARG A 38 -1.76 17.06 20.14
CA ARG A 38 -3.12 16.97 20.68
C ARG A 38 -4.13 17.03 19.53
N LEU A 39 -5.10 16.11 19.55
CA LEU A 39 -6.22 16.15 18.62
C LEU A 39 -7.21 17.21 19.07
N VAL A 40 -7.32 18.28 18.31
CA VAL A 40 -8.25 19.37 18.62
C VAL A 40 -9.62 19.06 18.03
N LYS A 41 -10.67 19.15 18.86
CA LYS A 41 -12.08 18.99 18.46
C LYS A 41 -12.47 17.59 17.96
N ILE A 42 -11.81 16.53 18.42
CA ILE A 42 -12.28 15.17 18.16
C ILE A 42 -13.49 14.88 19.05
N GLU A 43 -14.51 14.24 18.51
CA GLU A 43 -15.71 13.84 19.23
C GLU A 43 -15.56 12.40 19.75
N PRO A 44 -15.36 12.18 21.07
CA PRO A 44 -15.09 10.84 21.60
C PRO A 44 -16.20 9.82 21.35
N ALA A 45 -17.46 10.28 21.27
CA ALA A 45 -18.61 9.39 21.07
C ALA A 45 -18.65 8.74 19.68
N THR A 46 -18.05 9.40 18.68
CA THR A 46 -17.98 8.93 17.29
C THR A 46 -16.56 8.61 16.84
N MET A 47 -15.62 8.62 17.78
CA MET A 47 -14.20 8.38 17.50
C MET A 47 -13.95 6.94 17.07
N GLU A 48 -13.20 6.76 16.00
CA GLU A 48 -12.79 5.47 15.45
C GLU A 48 -11.28 5.47 15.17
N VAL A 49 -10.54 4.58 15.82
CA VAL A 49 -9.13 4.33 15.52
C VAL A 49 -9.05 3.36 14.34
N LEU A 50 -8.52 3.82 13.22
CA LEU A 50 -8.44 3.03 11.99
C LEU A 50 -7.20 2.13 11.96
N ASN A 51 -6.05 2.69 12.33
CA ASN A 51 -4.78 1.97 12.44
C ASN A 51 -3.79 2.76 13.29
N HIS A 52 -2.48 2.41 13.22
CA HIS A 52 -1.44 3.10 13.98
C HIS A 52 -1.47 4.62 13.77
N ASP A 53 -1.62 5.08 12.54
CA ASP A 53 -1.44 6.47 12.14
C ASP A 53 -2.72 7.29 12.04
N PHE A 54 -3.88 6.63 11.86
CA PHE A 54 -5.13 7.30 11.54
C PHE A 54 -6.22 7.09 12.59
N ILE A 55 -6.89 8.20 12.90
CA ILE A 55 -8.10 8.24 13.73
C ILE A 55 -9.09 9.22 13.08
N LYS A 56 -10.37 8.94 13.20
CA LYS A 56 -11.44 9.84 12.73
C LYS A 56 -12.56 9.96 13.76
N ASP A 57 -13.37 10.99 13.59
CA ASP A 57 -14.71 11.13 14.20
C ASP A 57 -15.76 11.33 13.09
N GLY A 58 -16.97 11.72 13.46
CA GLY A 58 -18.05 11.98 12.49
C GLY A 58 -17.79 13.13 11.54
N GLU A 59 -16.84 14.02 11.82
CA GLU A 59 -16.58 15.24 11.06
C GLU A 59 -15.16 15.34 10.50
N ARG A 60 -14.18 14.64 11.09
CA ARG A 60 -12.75 14.90 10.85
C ARG A 60 -11.95 13.61 10.76
N VAL A 61 -10.85 13.69 10.03
CA VAL A 61 -9.83 12.65 9.94
C VAL A 61 -8.49 13.23 10.36
N TYR A 62 -7.76 12.49 11.17
CA TYR A 62 -6.42 12.86 11.63
C TYR A 62 -5.41 11.79 11.23
N ARG A 63 -4.24 12.23 10.81
CA ARG A 63 -3.06 11.39 10.61
C ARG A 63 -1.96 11.85 11.53
N GLN A 64 -1.47 10.94 12.40
CA GLN A 64 -0.39 11.24 13.35
C GLN A 64 -0.66 12.53 14.14
N GLY A 65 -1.89 12.69 14.63
CA GLY A 65 -2.34 13.85 15.39
C GLY A 65 -2.59 15.13 14.58
N LYS A 66 -2.36 15.13 13.26
CA LYS A 66 -2.59 16.29 12.40
C LYS A 66 -3.90 16.14 11.62
N LEU A 67 -4.74 17.19 11.66
CA LEU A 67 -5.98 17.24 10.89
C LEU A 67 -5.69 17.16 9.38
N LEU A 68 -6.33 16.23 8.70
CA LEU A 68 -6.35 16.17 7.24
C LEU A 68 -7.44 17.10 6.71
N ARG A 69 -7.03 18.23 6.13
CA ARG A 69 -7.96 19.21 5.57
C ARG A 69 -8.53 18.74 4.24
N GLY A 70 -9.82 18.98 4.02
CA GLY A 70 -10.49 18.60 2.76
C GLY A 70 -10.79 17.12 2.60
N VAL A 71 -10.59 16.31 3.65
CA VAL A 71 -10.88 14.89 3.67
C VAL A 71 -12.18 14.64 4.42
N SER A 72 -13.11 13.94 3.78
CA SER A 72 -14.36 13.52 4.42
C SER A 72 -14.13 12.25 5.26
N PRO A 73 -14.60 12.18 6.52
CA PRO A 73 -14.58 10.95 7.28
C PRO A 73 -15.54 9.88 6.72
N ALA A 74 -16.57 10.29 5.99
CA ALA A 74 -17.48 9.38 5.29
C ALA A 74 -16.71 8.61 4.20
N GLY A 75 -16.72 7.28 4.30
CA GLY A 75 -15.98 6.41 3.37
C GLY A 75 -14.48 6.34 3.59
N PHE A 76 -13.91 7.10 4.54
CA PHE A 76 -12.49 7.00 4.89
C PHE A 76 -12.25 5.74 5.74
N ARG A 77 -11.39 4.84 5.25
CA ARG A 77 -11.15 3.52 5.86
C ARG A 77 -9.74 3.00 5.56
N VAL A 78 -9.33 1.97 6.28
CA VAL A 78 -8.21 1.12 5.88
C VAL A 78 -8.62 0.33 4.63
N ILE A 79 -7.82 0.40 3.56
CA ILE A 79 -8.07 -0.27 2.28
C ILE A 79 -7.35 -1.62 2.24
N ASN A 80 -6.04 -1.60 2.55
CA ASN A 80 -5.22 -2.80 2.74
C ASN A 80 -4.06 -2.50 3.70
N ALA A 81 -3.05 -3.37 3.79
CA ALA A 81 -1.91 -3.16 4.69
C ALA A 81 -1.06 -1.91 4.35
N ILE A 82 -1.15 -1.39 3.12
CA ILE A 82 -0.40 -0.23 2.64
C ILE A 82 -1.25 1.04 2.63
N TYR A 83 -2.49 0.94 2.14
CA TYR A 83 -3.31 2.11 1.83
C TYR A 83 -4.41 2.34 2.86
N THR A 84 -4.58 3.59 3.22
CA THR A 84 -5.70 4.10 4.03
C THR A 84 -6.24 5.36 3.36
N GLY A 85 -7.55 5.49 3.24
CA GLY A 85 -8.13 6.67 2.61
C GLY A 85 -9.58 6.48 2.17
N GLY A 86 -10.02 7.39 1.31
CA GLY A 86 -11.37 7.46 0.75
C GLY A 86 -11.50 8.68 -0.14
N PRO A 87 -12.73 9.16 -0.39
CA PRO A 87 -12.96 10.39 -1.12
C PRO A 87 -12.14 11.55 -0.51
N GLY A 88 -11.40 12.27 -1.35
CA GLY A 88 -10.53 13.36 -0.94
C GLY A 88 -9.06 12.99 -0.73
N GLY A 89 -8.67 11.71 -0.72
CA GLY A 89 -7.28 11.29 -0.72
C GLY A 89 -7.01 9.85 -0.30
N ILE A 90 -5.90 9.34 -0.79
CA ILE A 90 -5.36 8.02 -0.41
C ILE A 90 -3.94 8.22 0.14
N TRP A 91 -3.68 7.64 1.27
CA TRP A 91 -2.36 7.65 1.92
C TRP A 91 -1.77 6.25 1.94
N SER A 92 -0.49 6.17 1.67
CA SER A 92 0.32 4.99 1.98
C SER A 92 0.80 5.03 3.44
N ILE A 93 1.44 3.97 3.89
CA ILE A 93 2.08 3.92 5.22
C ILE A 93 3.12 5.03 5.44
N TYR A 94 3.70 5.62 4.38
CA TYR A 94 4.70 6.70 4.50
C TYR A 94 4.16 8.10 4.22
N GLY A 95 3.03 8.26 3.53
CA GLY A 95 2.49 9.58 3.23
C GLY A 95 1.39 9.59 2.19
N ASP A 96 1.14 10.75 1.60
CA ASP A 96 0.21 10.90 0.48
C ASP A 96 0.65 10.01 -0.69
N ALA A 97 -0.23 9.10 -1.10
CA ALA A 97 0.06 8.15 -2.18
C ALA A 97 0.03 8.79 -3.57
N GLY A 98 -0.48 10.00 -3.72
CA GLY A 98 -0.54 10.72 -4.99
C GLY A 98 -1.50 10.12 -6.01
N ILE A 99 -2.59 9.52 -5.53
CA ILE A 99 -3.65 8.94 -6.36
C ILE A 99 -4.49 10.07 -6.98
N CYS A 100 -4.76 9.98 -8.28
CA CYS A 100 -5.45 11.05 -9.01
C CYS A 100 -6.96 11.06 -8.77
N HIS A 101 -7.57 9.87 -8.69
CA HIS A 101 -9.01 9.71 -8.50
C HIS A 101 -9.27 8.84 -7.27
N PRO A 102 -9.13 9.42 -6.05
CA PRO A 102 -9.21 8.66 -4.80
C PRO A 102 -10.59 8.04 -4.55
N GLU A 103 -11.65 8.61 -5.10
CA GLU A 103 -13.03 8.10 -4.99
C GLU A 103 -13.24 6.78 -5.72
N SER A 104 -12.50 6.53 -6.81
CA SER A 104 -12.55 5.30 -7.60
C SER A 104 -11.40 4.32 -7.28
N PHE A 105 -10.51 4.70 -6.35
CA PHE A 105 -9.33 3.90 -6.04
C PHE A 105 -9.68 2.56 -5.38
N VAL A 106 -9.06 1.50 -5.90
CA VAL A 106 -9.07 0.15 -5.33
C VAL A 106 -7.65 -0.39 -5.25
N ALA A 107 -7.31 -1.02 -4.13
CA ALA A 107 -6.13 -1.86 -4.04
C ALA A 107 -6.39 -3.18 -4.78
N LEU A 108 -5.40 -3.70 -5.48
CA LEU A 108 -5.51 -4.92 -6.29
C LEU A 108 -4.91 -6.14 -5.59
N ASP A 109 -4.34 -5.96 -4.41
CA ASP A 109 -3.77 -6.97 -3.53
C ASP A 109 -3.93 -6.57 -2.06
N ASP A 110 -3.55 -7.46 -1.14
CA ASP A 110 -3.66 -7.20 0.31
C ASP A 110 -2.58 -6.24 0.83
N GLY A 111 -1.58 -5.92 0.01
CA GLY A 111 -0.40 -5.15 0.40
C GLY A 111 0.47 -5.89 1.44
N GLY A 112 1.71 -5.49 1.56
CA GLY A 112 2.61 -6.06 2.57
C GLY A 112 4.04 -6.23 2.05
N VAL A 113 4.83 -7.05 2.75
CA VAL A 113 6.21 -7.39 2.36
C VAL A 113 6.19 -8.76 1.68
N PRO A 114 6.41 -8.83 0.35
CA PRO A 114 6.49 -10.10 -0.36
C PRO A 114 7.65 -10.95 0.15
N GLU A 115 7.54 -12.26 -0.01
CA GLU A 115 8.64 -13.18 0.27
C GLU A 115 9.90 -12.79 -0.53
N GLY A 116 11.04 -12.70 0.16
CA GLY A 116 12.31 -12.27 -0.42
C GLY A 116 12.43 -10.76 -0.68
N ALA A 117 11.40 -9.97 -0.39
CA ALA A 117 11.46 -8.50 -0.48
C ALA A 117 11.80 -7.87 0.87
N VAL A 118 12.51 -6.72 0.81
CA VAL A 118 12.85 -5.93 2.01
C VAL A 118 11.74 -4.91 2.34
N PHE A 119 11.02 -4.45 1.32
CA PHE A 119 10.07 -3.35 1.44
C PHE A 119 8.64 -3.80 1.12
N PRO A 120 7.65 -3.22 1.79
CA PRO A 120 6.25 -3.47 1.48
C PRO A 120 5.89 -2.95 0.09
N GLN A 121 5.02 -3.68 -0.59
CA GLN A 121 4.59 -3.42 -1.96
C GLN A 121 3.08 -3.59 -2.10
N SER A 122 2.48 -2.88 -3.03
CA SER A 122 1.07 -3.04 -3.39
C SER A 122 0.78 -2.43 -4.76
N TYR A 123 -0.05 -3.12 -5.53
CA TYR A 123 -0.68 -2.55 -6.72
C TYR A 123 -2.04 -1.95 -6.36
N GLY A 124 -2.39 -0.89 -7.07
CA GLY A 124 -3.69 -0.27 -7.00
C GLY A 124 -4.08 0.35 -8.33
N ARG A 125 -5.35 0.67 -8.48
CA ARG A 125 -5.83 1.43 -9.64
C ARG A 125 -6.96 2.36 -9.24
N ASP A 126 -7.09 3.44 -9.99
CA ASP A 126 -8.32 4.23 -10.07
C ASP A 126 -8.98 4.04 -11.46
N GLU A 127 -9.94 4.86 -11.81
CA GLU A 127 -10.65 4.78 -13.09
C GLU A 127 -9.76 5.07 -14.30
N GLU A 128 -8.66 5.83 -14.12
CA GLU A 128 -7.81 6.30 -15.22
C GLU A 128 -6.40 5.67 -15.20
N PHE A 129 -5.86 5.33 -14.01
CA PHE A 129 -4.47 4.92 -13.86
C PHE A 129 -4.30 3.65 -13.03
N VAL A 130 -3.19 2.97 -13.28
CA VAL A 130 -2.65 1.91 -12.43
C VAL A 130 -1.43 2.45 -11.67
N TYR A 131 -1.27 2.00 -10.44
CA TYR A 131 -0.22 2.42 -9.53
C TYR A 131 0.51 1.23 -8.94
N PHE A 132 1.81 1.41 -8.68
CA PHE A 132 2.62 0.50 -7.90
C PHE A 132 3.27 1.26 -6.75
N PHE A 133 3.07 0.79 -5.54
CA PHE A 133 3.74 1.31 -4.35
C PHE A 133 4.88 0.37 -3.96
N THR A 134 6.03 0.96 -3.63
CA THR A 134 7.14 0.27 -2.97
C THR A 134 7.66 1.13 -1.84
N GLY A 135 7.89 0.50 -0.67
CA GLY A 135 8.46 1.16 0.49
C GLY A 135 9.94 1.53 0.37
N SER A 136 10.56 1.28 -0.79
CA SER A 136 11.94 1.70 -1.07
C SER A 136 12.09 3.20 -1.32
N THR A 137 10.97 3.94 -1.45
CA THR A 137 10.99 5.39 -1.66
C THR A 137 10.51 6.12 -0.40
N ASP A 138 11.21 7.19 0.00
CA ASP A 138 10.86 7.99 1.18
C ASP A 138 9.64 8.89 0.98
N THR A 139 9.08 8.94 -0.24
CA THR A 139 8.03 9.91 -0.59
C THR A 139 6.63 9.48 -0.18
N GLY A 140 6.41 8.20 0.09
CA GLY A 140 5.07 7.63 0.30
C GLY A 140 4.22 7.52 -0.97
N ARG A 141 4.70 8.06 -2.11
CA ARG A 141 3.96 8.12 -3.36
C ARG A 141 4.01 6.80 -4.13
N ALA A 142 2.87 6.41 -4.68
CA ALA A 142 2.80 5.31 -5.63
C ALA A 142 3.26 5.75 -7.02
N LEU A 143 3.98 4.86 -7.71
CA LEU A 143 4.42 5.07 -9.08
C LEU A 143 3.26 4.82 -10.04
N ARG A 144 2.97 5.77 -10.92
CA ARG A 144 1.97 5.58 -11.97
C ARG A 144 2.54 4.73 -13.11
N ILE A 145 1.86 3.63 -13.44
CA ILE A 145 2.23 2.73 -14.54
C ILE A 145 1.68 3.30 -15.84
N ARG A 146 2.47 4.14 -16.51
CA ARG A 146 2.07 4.87 -17.73
C ARG A 146 1.83 3.97 -18.94
N ALA A 147 2.41 2.78 -18.97
CA ALA A 147 2.26 1.84 -20.08
C ALA A 147 0.87 1.22 -20.13
N CYS A 148 0.22 1.00 -19.00
CA CYS A 148 -1.14 0.49 -18.94
C CYS A 148 -2.14 1.56 -19.37
N LYS A 149 -2.83 1.31 -20.50
CA LYS A 149 -3.82 2.22 -21.07
C LYS A 149 -5.26 1.86 -20.72
N LYS A 150 -5.48 0.70 -20.11
CA LYS A 150 -6.80 0.18 -19.74
C LYS A 150 -6.73 -0.38 -18.31
N PRO A 151 -6.84 0.46 -17.26
CA PRO A 151 -6.69 0.02 -15.87
C PRO A 151 -7.61 -1.16 -15.49
N ALA A 152 -8.80 -1.21 -16.09
CA ALA A 152 -9.75 -2.31 -15.85
C ALA A 152 -9.23 -3.69 -16.30
N SER A 153 -8.29 -3.76 -17.26
CA SER A 153 -7.69 -5.01 -17.74
C SER A 153 -6.47 -5.45 -16.93
N PHE A 154 -6.02 -4.63 -15.98
CA PHE A 154 -4.82 -4.92 -15.21
C PHE A 154 -5.09 -6.01 -14.16
N GLN A 155 -4.21 -7.00 -14.11
CA GLN A 155 -4.28 -8.14 -13.22
C GLN A 155 -2.96 -8.32 -12.48
N VAL A 156 -3.03 -8.44 -11.17
CA VAL A 156 -1.89 -8.84 -10.34
C VAL A 156 -1.74 -10.35 -10.43
N LEU A 157 -0.57 -10.85 -10.83
CA LEU A 157 -0.24 -12.27 -10.91
C LEU A 157 0.37 -12.78 -9.61
N CYS A 158 1.19 -11.94 -9.00
CA CYS A 158 1.74 -12.09 -7.66
C CYS A 158 2.18 -10.71 -7.17
N TRP A 159 2.72 -10.59 -5.97
CA TRP A 159 3.14 -9.32 -5.38
C TRP A 159 4.05 -8.47 -6.25
N GLN A 160 4.86 -9.08 -7.10
CA GLN A 160 5.85 -8.40 -7.92
C GLN A 160 5.45 -8.33 -9.38
N TYR A 161 4.76 -9.37 -9.90
CA TYR A 161 4.35 -9.43 -11.29
C TYR A 161 2.88 -9.10 -11.48
N ALA A 162 2.62 -8.35 -12.53
CA ALA A 162 1.28 -8.04 -13.00
C ALA A 162 1.24 -8.04 -14.54
N ARG A 163 0.06 -8.04 -15.12
CA ARG A 163 -0.13 -7.93 -16.56
C ARG A 163 -1.31 -7.04 -16.92
N ASP A 164 -1.30 -6.53 -18.13
CA ASP A 164 -2.48 -6.10 -18.87
C ASP A 164 -2.65 -6.96 -20.14
N SER A 165 -3.47 -6.54 -21.06
CA SER A 165 -3.68 -7.25 -22.33
C SER A 165 -2.46 -7.28 -23.26
N SER A 166 -1.41 -6.51 -22.99
CA SER A 166 -0.29 -6.28 -23.91
C SER A 166 1.08 -6.38 -23.26
N HIS A 167 1.16 -6.22 -21.95
CA HIS A 167 2.44 -6.12 -21.24
C HIS A 167 2.44 -6.96 -19.98
N ILE A 168 3.65 -7.42 -19.63
CA ILE A 168 3.99 -7.91 -18.30
C ILE A 168 4.72 -6.79 -17.56
N TYR A 169 4.43 -6.68 -16.27
CA TYR A 169 5.06 -5.71 -15.37
C TYR A 169 5.75 -6.44 -14.22
N TYR A 170 6.92 -5.96 -13.87
CA TYR A 170 7.62 -6.34 -12.64
C TYR A 170 7.84 -5.08 -11.81
N GLN A 171 7.28 -5.05 -10.59
CA GLN A 171 7.36 -3.88 -9.70
C GLN A 171 7.00 -2.55 -10.40
N GLY A 172 5.94 -2.57 -11.20
CA GLY A 172 5.43 -1.41 -11.93
C GLY A 172 6.17 -1.07 -13.24
N ALA A 173 7.31 -1.70 -13.53
CA ALA A 173 8.05 -1.51 -14.79
C ALA A 173 7.69 -2.59 -15.83
N VAL A 174 7.68 -2.23 -17.12
CA VAL A 174 7.42 -3.19 -18.19
C VAL A 174 8.59 -4.17 -18.33
N VAL A 175 8.28 -5.47 -18.30
CA VAL A 175 9.23 -6.55 -18.60
C VAL A 175 9.41 -6.66 -20.11
N LYS A 176 10.60 -6.29 -20.60
CA LYS A 176 10.91 -6.29 -22.02
C LYS A 176 10.90 -7.71 -22.59
N LYS A 177 10.38 -7.88 -23.81
CA LYS A 177 10.29 -9.15 -24.56
C LYS A 177 9.36 -10.21 -23.95
N ALA A 178 8.71 -9.96 -22.82
CA ALA A 178 7.75 -10.90 -22.25
C ALA A 178 6.48 -10.97 -23.09
N ASP A 179 6.04 -12.19 -23.38
CA ASP A 179 4.78 -12.48 -24.06
C ASP A 179 3.66 -12.56 -23.00
N ALA A 180 2.77 -11.56 -23.00
CA ALA A 180 1.74 -11.43 -21.97
C ALA A 180 0.72 -12.58 -21.98
N GLU A 181 0.51 -13.24 -23.13
CA GLU A 181 -0.46 -14.31 -23.29
C GLU A 181 0.00 -15.63 -22.63
N SER A 182 1.29 -15.97 -22.83
CA SER A 182 1.88 -17.22 -22.34
C SER A 182 2.65 -17.08 -21.02
N PHE A 183 2.68 -15.88 -20.43
CA PHE A 183 3.46 -15.62 -19.23
C PHE A 183 2.94 -16.36 -18.00
N ALA A 184 3.84 -17.05 -17.30
CA ALA A 184 3.57 -17.79 -16.08
C ALA A 184 4.62 -17.51 -14.99
N VAL A 185 4.16 -17.21 -13.77
CA VAL A 185 5.01 -17.04 -12.59
C VAL A 185 5.38 -18.42 -12.04
N LEU A 186 6.67 -18.64 -11.75
CA LEU A 186 7.20 -19.91 -11.24
C LEU A 186 7.52 -19.88 -9.74
N GLY A 187 7.56 -18.67 -9.12
CA GLY A 187 7.99 -18.47 -7.73
C GLY A 187 9.45 -18.04 -7.59
N GLY A 188 9.84 -17.57 -6.38
CA GLY A 188 11.21 -17.10 -6.12
C GLY A 188 11.67 -15.95 -7.02
N GLY A 189 10.75 -15.16 -7.57
CA GLY A 189 11.05 -14.11 -8.56
C GLY A 189 11.23 -14.61 -9.99
N TYR A 190 11.18 -15.94 -10.23
CA TYR A 190 11.25 -16.52 -11.56
C TYR A 190 9.89 -16.52 -12.25
N ALA A 191 9.93 -16.30 -13.57
CA ALA A 191 8.78 -16.41 -14.45
C ALA A 191 9.24 -16.85 -15.83
N ARG A 192 8.31 -17.33 -16.66
CA ARG A 192 8.59 -17.70 -18.05
C ARG A 192 7.44 -17.32 -18.97
N ASP A 193 7.75 -17.18 -20.22
CA ASP A 193 6.78 -17.29 -21.31
C ASP A 193 7.12 -18.50 -22.22
N LYS A 194 6.52 -18.59 -23.40
CA LYS A 194 6.77 -19.70 -24.33
C LYS A 194 8.20 -19.75 -24.88
N THR A 195 8.97 -18.66 -24.79
CA THR A 195 10.30 -18.55 -25.41
C THR A 195 11.39 -18.07 -24.47
N HIS A 196 11.03 -17.48 -23.35
CA HIS A 196 11.98 -16.83 -22.46
C HIS A 196 11.78 -17.22 -20.99
N LEU A 197 12.89 -17.19 -20.26
CA LEU A 197 12.95 -17.30 -18.81
C LEU A 197 13.35 -15.94 -18.21
N PHE A 198 12.73 -15.58 -17.08
CA PHE A 198 12.96 -14.30 -16.41
C PHE A 198 13.28 -14.51 -14.93
N LEU A 199 14.12 -13.63 -14.39
CA LEU A 199 14.27 -13.40 -12.95
C LEU A 199 14.01 -11.92 -12.70
N GLY A 200 12.87 -11.59 -12.11
CA GLY A 200 12.38 -10.22 -12.05
C GLY A 200 12.11 -9.65 -13.44
N ASP A 201 12.66 -8.49 -13.74
CA ASP A 201 12.59 -7.86 -15.08
C ASP A 201 13.72 -8.30 -16.02
N ARG A 202 14.64 -9.15 -15.52
CA ARG A 202 15.83 -9.59 -16.25
C ARG A 202 15.54 -10.84 -17.06
N LEU A 203 15.83 -10.78 -18.37
CA LEU A 203 15.86 -11.94 -19.26
C LEU A 203 17.06 -12.83 -18.92
N LEU A 204 16.83 -14.13 -18.80
CA LEU A 204 17.86 -15.14 -18.62
C LEU A 204 18.21 -15.81 -19.98
N GLU A 205 19.41 -16.37 -20.08
CA GLU A 205 19.88 -17.05 -21.30
C GLU A 205 19.43 -18.52 -21.36
N GLU A 206 18.99 -19.08 -20.22
CA GLU A 206 18.53 -20.45 -20.12
C GLU A 206 17.19 -20.65 -20.84
N SER A 207 16.97 -21.89 -21.31
CA SER A 207 15.68 -22.28 -21.91
C SER A 207 14.58 -22.31 -20.84
N PRO A 208 13.39 -21.80 -21.15
CA PRO A 208 12.24 -21.92 -20.26
C PRO A 208 11.73 -23.37 -20.13
N GLU A 209 12.08 -24.24 -21.08
CA GLU A 209 11.61 -25.63 -21.12
C GLU A 209 12.29 -26.47 -20.05
N GLY A 210 11.48 -27.11 -19.20
CA GLY A 210 12.01 -27.95 -18.11
C GLY A 210 12.66 -27.20 -16.94
N PHE A 211 12.69 -25.86 -16.97
CA PHE A 211 13.26 -25.10 -15.88
C PHE A 211 12.44 -25.22 -14.60
N VAL A 212 13.13 -25.55 -13.51
CA VAL A 212 12.57 -25.58 -12.15
C VAL A 212 13.33 -24.55 -11.31
N PRO A 213 12.63 -23.59 -10.69
CA PRO A 213 13.28 -22.62 -9.81
C PRO A 213 14.05 -23.34 -8.69
N PRO A 214 15.23 -22.83 -8.30
CA PRO A 214 15.90 -23.32 -7.11
C PRO A 214 14.99 -23.21 -5.89
N ALA A 215 15.04 -24.21 -5.00
CA ALA A 215 14.30 -24.14 -3.75
C ALA A 215 14.74 -22.90 -2.98
N VAL A 216 13.78 -22.08 -2.57
CA VAL A 216 14.07 -20.92 -1.73
C VAL A 216 14.56 -21.48 -0.39
N GLY A 217 15.82 -21.25 -0.06
CA GLY A 217 16.39 -21.72 1.20
C GLY A 217 15.59 -21.15 2.38
N THR A 218 15.12 -22.03 3.24
CA THR A 218 14.48 -21.72 4.53
C THR A 218 15.47 -21.11 5.50
#